data_7f2956ea2702907bcd623a97ee2e9bd7
#
_entry.id   7f2956ea2702907bcd623a97ee2e9bd7
#
_cell.length_a   1.000
_cell.length_b   1.000
_cell.length_c   1.000
_cell.angle_alpha   90.00
_cell.angle_beta   90.00
_cell.angle_gamma   90.00
#
_symmetry.space_group_name_H-M   'P 1'
#
loop_
_entity.id
_entity.type
_entity.pdbx_description
1 polymer ?
#
loop_
_entity_poly.entity_id
_entity_poly.type
_entity_poly.pdbx_seq_one_letter_code
_entity_poly.pdbx_strand_id
1 'polypeptide(L)'
;MFSVGSDFSRGIGYVFKGIMGFWKRPRLWVYAIIPFICVKVLFAAISYYVLHSHVQPLVERLTAIISGWGMETLAVVAGFVVHWVAVIAFFLFMASITSMLFEVFGGVFFTYMVRRYEHIVYERPLEPPVTWRQDILNTIGCVVYSAGTVILNIPILLLGFVFPFFAHVLAAWLVGYRYGISYCAESGFNKGWSIALLQQRFAGHRTVLHGFGMMVFLLLMIPYISILLIPGFVIGGTILVNEEQRH
;
A
#
# COMPACT_ATOMS: atom_id res chain seq x y z
N MET A 1 26.68 2.76 21.16
CA MET A 1 25.97 1.53 20.75
C MET A 1 24.49 1.49 21.18
N PHE A 2 24.11 2.22 22.23
CA PHE A 2 22.70 2.29 22.72
C PHE A 2 21.76 3.16 21.88
N SER A 3 22.26 4.03 21.00
CA SER A 3 21.44 4.93 20.18
C SER A 3 20.68 4.21 19.04
N VAL A 4 21.24 3.16 18.45
CA VAL A 4 20.64 2.47 17.31
C VAL A 4 19.31 1.79 17.67
N GLY A 5 19.26 1.12 18.82
CA GLY A 5 18.03 0.46 19.30
C GLY A 5 16.93 1.48 19.66
N SER A 6 17.31 2.61 20.25
CA SER A 6 16.36 3.70 20.58
C SER A 6 15.83 4.39 19.32
N ASP A 7 16.67 4.60 18.32
CA ASP A 7 16.27 5.21 17.05
C ASP A 7 15.34 4.30 16.25
N PHE A 8 15.64 3.00 16.23
CA PHE A 8 14.77 2.01 15.57
C PHE A 8 13.38 1.95 16.23
N SER A 9 13.33 1.87 17.56
CA SER A 9 12.06 1.86 18.29
C SER A 9 11.29 3.18 18.16
N ARG A 10 11.99 4.32 18.08
CA ARG A 10 11.40 5.63 17.79
C ARG A 10 10.72 5.62 16.40
N GLY A 11 11.36 5.01 15.40
CA GLY A 11 10.78 4.80 14.09
C GLY A 11 9.46 4.02 14.13
N ILE A 12 9.43 2.91 14.84
CA ILE A 12 8.19 2.14 15.08
C ILE A 12 7.13 3.02 15.76
N GLY A 13 7.53 3.82 16.74
CA GLY A 13 6.64 4.74 17.47
C GLY A 13 5.91 5.72 16.55
N TYR A 14 6.54 6.18 15.47
CA TYR A 14 5.90 7.08 14.49
C TYR A 14 4.75 6.41 13.72
N VAL A 15 4.80 5.10 13.50
CA VAL A 15 3.69 4.37 12.89
C VAL A 15 2.44 4.47 13.76
N PHE A 16 2.57 4.19 15.06
CA PHE A 16 1.45 4.26 16.01
C PHE A 16 0.99 5.69 16.25
N LYS A 17 1.91 6.66 16.35
CA LYS A 17 1.55 8.09 16.42
C LYS A 17 0.73 8.51 15.19
N GLY A 18 1.10 8.04 14.01
CA GLY A 18 0.40 8.34 12.77
C GLY A 18 -0.99 7.73 12.72
N ILE A 19 -1.13 6.45 13.04
CA ILE A 19 -2.42 5.77 13.13
C ILE A 19 -3.33 6.50 14.12
N MET A 20 -2.85 6.77 15.32
CA MET A 20 -3.60 7.48 16.34
C MET A 20 -3.91 8.92 15.92
N GLY A 21 -2.96 9.59 15.26
CA GLY A 21 -3.11 10.94 14.73
C GLY A 21 -4.21 11.05 13.66
N PHE A 22 -4.34 10.04 12.82
CA PHE A 22 -5.39 9.93 11.83
C PHE A 22 -6.76 9.66 12.47
N TRP A 23 -6.85 8.63 13.30
CA TRP A 23 -8.12 8.21 13.90
C TRP A 23 -8.73 9.25 14.85
N LYS A 24 -7.91 10.03 15.55
CA LYS A 24 -8.38 11.13 16.41
C LYS A 24 -8.95 12.33 15.64
N ARG A 25 -8.81 12.37 14.30
CA ARG A 25 -9.23 13.53 13.48
C ARG A 25 -10.21 13.13 12.39
N PRO A 26 -11.52 13.04 12.69
CA PRO A 26 -12.52 12.56 11.72
C PRO A 26 -12.59 13.40 10.43
N ARG A 27 -12.17 14.67 10.48
CA ARG A 27 -12.08 15.53 9.29
C ARG A 27 -11.09 15.01 8.23
N LEU A 28 -10.14 14.16 8.61
CA LEU A 28 -9.18 13.54 7.69
C LEU A 28 -9.75 12.28 7.02
N TRP A 29 -10.79 11.68 7.60
CA TRP A 29 -11.35 10.41 7.08
C TRP A 29 -11.91 10.56 5.66
N VAL A 30 -12.40 11.75 5.30
CA VAL A 30 -12.94 12.03 3.96
C VAL A 30 -11.88 11.70 2.89
N TYR A 31 -10.61 12.06 3.13
CA TYR A 31 -9.51 11.82 2.19
C TYR A 31 -9.13 10.33 2.04
N ALA A 32 -9.51 9.49 3.00
CA ALA A 32 -9.33 8.04 2.93
C ALA A 32 -10.58 7.33 2.38
N ILE A 33 -11.77 7.82 2.71
CA ILE A 33 -13.05 7.22 2.30
C ILE A 33 -13.26 7.36 0.79
N ILE A 34 -12.94 8.52 0.21
CA ILE A 34 -13.14 8.74 -1.23
C ILE A 34 -12.34 7.73 -2.08
N PRO A 35 -11.00 7.62 -1.95
CA PRO A 35 -10.25 6.62 -2.71
C PRO A 35 -10.68 5.19 -2.40
N PHE A 36 -11.09 4.90 -1.15
CA PHE A 36 -11.63 3.60 -0.79
C PHE A 36 -12.90 3.25 -1.58
N ILE A 37 -13.85 4.19 -1.67
CA ILE A 37 -15.09 4.01 -2.46
C ILE A 37 -14.75 3.84 -3.93
N CYS A 38 -13.84 4.66 -4.49
CA CYS A 38 -13.42 4.55 -5.89
C CYS A 38 -12.85 3.17 -6.20
N VAL A 39 -11.96 2.67 -5.34
CA VAL A 39 -11.37 1.32 -5.50
C VAL A 39 -12.43 0.23 -5.37
N LYS A 40 -13.39 0.37 -4.44
CA LYS A 40 -14.48 -0.61 -4.28
C LYS A 40 -15.42 -0.64 -5.49
N VAL A 41 -15.78 0.52 -6.03
CA VAL A 41 -16.60 0.60 -7.25
C VAL A 41 -15.86 -0.02 -8.43
N LEU A 42 -14.58 0.31 -8.61
CA LEU A 42 -13.75 -0.28 -9.66
C LEU A 42 -13.65 -1.81 -9.49
N PHE A 43 -13.41 -2.28 -8.26
CA PHE A 43 -13.37 -3.70 -7.94
C PHE A 43 -14.69 -4.39 -8.29
N ALA A 44 -15.83 -3.83 -7.91
CA ALA A 44 -17.15 -4.38 -8.21
C ALA A 44 -17.39 -4.47 -9.73
N ALA A 45 -17.03 -3.42 -10.48
CA ALA A 45 -17.17 -3.39 -11.93
C ALA A 45 -16.31 -4.45 -12.62
N ILE A 46 -15.02 -4.56 -12.24
CA ILE A 46 -14.11 -5.57 -12.77
C ILE A 46 -14.59 -6.98 -12.39
N SER A 47 -15.04 -7.19 -11.15
CA SER A 47 -15.55 -8.48 -10.69
C SER A 47 -16.76 -8.91 -11.51
N TYR A 48 -17.72 -8.02 -11.70
CA TYR A 48 -18.90 -8.30 -12.52
C TYR A 48 -18.50 -8.67 -13.94
N TYR A 49 -17.63 -7.88 -14.57
CA TYR A 49 -17.17 -8.14 -15.93
C TYR A 49 -16.44 -9.48 -16.07
N VAL A 50 -15.46 -9.76 -15.21
CA VAL A 50 -14.66 -10.99 -15.30
C VAL A 50 -15.52 -12.23 -15.03
N LEU A 51 -16.34 -12.19 -13.98
CA LEU A 51 -17.18 -13.34 -13.63
C LEU A 51 -18.19 -13.65 -14.74
N HIS A 52 -18.83 -12.62 -15.31
CA HIS A 52 -19.87 -12.82 -16.32
C HIS A 52 -19.32 -13.10 -17.73
N SER A 53 -18.25 -12.41 -18.12
CA SER A 53 -17.71 -12.51 -19.49
C SER A 53 -16.68 -13.61 -19.67
N HIS A 54 -16.04 -14.11 -18.59
CA HIS A 54 -14.97 -15.09 -18.71
C HIS A 54 -15.20 -16.35 -17.89
N VAL A 55 -15.60 -16.24 -16.62
CA VAL A 55 -15.73 -17.41 -15.75
C VAL A 55 -16.95 -18.23 -16.12
N GLN A 56 -18.12 -17.62 -16.28
CA GLN A 56 -19.35 -18.32 -16.63
C GLN A 56 -19.22 -19.07 -17.96
N PRO A 57 -18.81 -18.45 -19.09
CA PRO A 57 -18.66 -19.16 -20.36
C PRO A 57 -17.61 -20.28 -20.30
N LEU A 58 -16.55 -20.13 -19.50
CA LEU A 58 -15.55 -21.17 -19.29
C LEU A 58 -16.17 -22.41 -18.58
N VAL A 59 -16.93 -22.17 -17.52
CA VAL A 59 -17.65 -23.25 -16.79
C VAL A 59 -18.64 -23.95 -17.70
N GLU A 60 -19.45 -23.20 -18.48
CA GLU A 60 -20.43 -23.78 -19.42
C GLU A 60 -19.75 -24.63 -20.49
N ARG A 61 -18.66 -24.20 -21.07
CA ARG A 61 -17.88 -24.96 -22.05
C ARG A 61 -17.32 -26.25 -21.47
N LEU A 62 -16.75 -26.21 -20.26
CA LEU A 62 -16.21 -27.39 -19.59
C LEU A 62 -17.30 -28.39 -19.24
N THR A 63 -18.43 -27.91 -18.72
CA THR A 63 -19.58 -28.79 -18.42
C THR A 63 -20.15 -29.43 -19.67
N ALA A 64 -20.27 -28.70 -20.77
CA ALA A 64 -20.74 -29.22 -22.07
C ALA A 64 -19.82 -30.30 -22.64
N ILE A 65 -18.49 -30.14 -22.53
CA ILE A 65 -17.52 -31.14 -22.99
C ILE A 65 -17.66 -32.46 -22.18
N ILE A 66 -17.74 -32.35 -20.85
CA ILE A 66 -17.82 -33.52 -19.95
C ILE A 66 -19.17 -34.24 -20.13
N SER A 67 -20.26 -33.47 -20.29
CA SER A 67 -21.58 -34.03 -20.57
C SER A 67 -21.63 -34.78 -21.91
N GLY A 68 -20.91 -34.25 -22.92
CA GLY A 68 -20.77 -34.91 -24.24
C GLY A 68 -20.09 -36.28 -24.18
N TRP A 69 -19.38 -36.59 -23.10
CA TRP A 69 -18.80 -37.93 -22.83
C TRP A 69 -19.77 -38.86 -22.07
N GLY A 70 -21.03 -38.45 -21.87
CA GLY A 70 -22.03 -39.22 -21.14
C GLY A 70 -21.88 -39.20 -19.62
N MET A 71 -21.04 -38.31 -19.07
CA MET A 71 -20.76 -38.22 -17.64
C MET A 71 -21.46 -37.00 -17.00
N GLU A 72 -22.80 -36.95 -17.05
CA GLU A 72 -23.59 -35.79 -16.60
C GLU A 72 -23.33 -35.39 -15.15
N THR A 73 -23.32 -36.37 -14.24
CA THR A 73 -23.06 -36.13 -12.81
C THR A 73 -21.67 -35.53 -12.58
N LEU A 74 -20.66 -36.06 -13.30
CA LEU A 74 -19.29 -35.54 -13.22
C LEU A 74 -19.20 -34.11 -13.80
N ALA A 75 -19.94 -33.80 -14.86
CA ALA A 75 -20.01 -32.47 -15.46
C ALA A 75 -20.51 -31.42 -14.46
N VAL A 76 -21.59 -31.72 -13.72
CA VAL A 76 -22.17 -30.85 -12.70
C VAL A 76 -21.16 -30.60 -11.57
N VAL A 77 -20.53 -31.65 -11.03
CA VAL A 77 -19.55 -31.53 -9.95
C VAL A 77 -18.31 -30.77 -10.41
N ALA A 78 -17.78 -31.07 -11.60
CA ALA A 78 -16.63 -30.38 -12.16
C ALA A 78 -16.92 -28.90 -12.40
N GLY A 79 -18.08 -28.56 -12.98
CA GLY A 79 -18.53 -27.21 -13.17
C GLY A 79 -18.61 -26.40 -11.87
N PHE A 80 -19.18 -27.00 -10.82
CA PHE A 80 -19.25 -26.41 -9.49
C PHE A 80 -17.85 -26.13 -8.91
N VAL A 81 -16.96 -27.12 -8.94
CA VAL A 81 -15.59 -26.97 -8.42
C VAL A 81 -14.82 -25.94 -9.19
N VAL A 82 -14.83 -25.97 -10.52
CA VAL A 82 -14.12 -24.99 -11.36
C VAL A 82 -14.64 -23.58 -11.12
N HIS A 83 -15.97 -23.40 -11.01
CA HIS A 83 -16.56 -22.09 -10.72
C HIS A 83 -16.02 -21.53 -9.39
N TRP A 84 -16.10 -22.27 -8.31
CA TRP A 84 -15.64 -21.78 -7.00
C TRP A 84 -14.12 -21.57 -6.93
N VAL A 85 -13.33 -22.45 -7.54
CA VAL A 85 -11.88 -22.27 -7.63
C VAL A 85 -11.54 -20.98 -8.39
N ALA A 86 -12.20 -20.72 -9.52
CA ALA A 86 -11.98 -19.50 -10.29
C ALA A 86 -12.40 -18.24 -9.51
N VAL A 87 -13.55 -18.28 -8.82
CA VAL A 87 -14.05 -17.19 -7.97
C VAL A 87 -13.07 -16.92 -6.85
N ILE A 88 -12.64 -17.93 -6.10
CA ILE A 88 -11.70 -17.77 -4.98
C ILE A 88 -10.35 -17.23 -5.49
N ALA A 89 -9.79 -17.82 -6.55
CA ALA A 89 -8.53 -17.37 -7.14
C ALA A 89 -8.61 -15.89 -7.61
N PHE A 90 -9.72 -15.52 -8.24
CA PHE A 90 -9.97 -14.15 -8.66
C PHE A 90 -10.04 -13.19 -7.47
N PHE A 91 -10.80 -13.53 -6.41
CA PHE A 91 -10.89 -12.67 -5.23
C PHE A 91 -9.57 -12.55 -4.48
N LEU A 92 -8.75 -13.61 -4.39
CA LEU A 92 -7.41 -13.55 -3.80
C LEU A 92 -6.49 -12.66 -4.63
N PHE A 93 -6.53 -12.77 -5.95
CA PHE A 93 -5.78 -11.91 -6.86
C PHE A 93 -6.19 -10.44 -6.70
N MET A 94 -7.49 -10.17 -6.71
CA MET A 94 -8.01 -8.82 -6.53
C MET A 94 -7.71 -8.24 -5.14
N ALA A 95 -7.75 -9.07 -4.09
CA ALA A 95 -7.35 -8.63 -2.74
C ALA A 95 -5.89 -8.18 -2.70
N SER A 96 -5.01 -8.89 -3.40
CA SER A 96 -3.58 -8.54 -3.49
C SER A 96 -3.34 -7.22 -4.22
N ILE A 97 -4.14 -6.92 -5.25
CA ILE A 97 -4.04 -5.67 -6.03
C ILE A 97 -4.74 -4.50 -5.32
N THR A 98 -5.74 -4.75 -4.49
CA THR A 98 -6.56 -3.70 -3.87
C THR A 98 -5.73 -2.69 -3.08
N SER A 99 -4.73 -3.14 -2.32
CA SER A 99 -3.85 -2.25 -1.56
C SER A 99 -3.04 -1.35 -2.47
N MET A 100 -2.50 -1.90 -3.57
CA MET A 100 -1.74 -1.14 -4.57
C MET A 100 -2.64 -0.09 -5.27
N LEU A 101 -3.84 -0.49 -5.68
CA LEU A 101 -4.81 0.44 -6.27
C LEU A 101 -5.20 1.55 -5.30
N PHE A 102 -5.38 1.20 -4.02
CA PHE A 102 -5.69 2.18 -2.98
C PHE A 102 -4.55 3.18 -2.78
N GLU A 103 -3.29 2.77 -2.83
CA GLU A 103 -2.13 3.68 -2.77
C GLU A 103 -2.08 4.60 -3.99
N VAL A 104 -2.28 4.06 -5.19
CA VAL A 104 -2.26 4.84 -6.44
C VAL A 104 -3.39 5.86 -6.47
N PHE A 105 -4.64 5.44 -6.23
CA PHE A 105 -5.79 6.36 -6.20
C PHE A 105 -5.73 7.29 -4.98
N GLY A 106 -5.18 6.79 -3.86
CA GLY A 106 -5.04 7.55 -2.63
C GLY A 106 -4.01 8.68 -2.71
N GLY A 107 -2.97 8.55 -3.55
CA GLY A 107 -1.84 9.48 -3.57
C GLY A 107 -2.25 10.94 -3.66
N VAL A 108 -3.15 11.29 -4.60
CA VAL A 108 -3.67 12.65 -4.73
C VAL A 108 -4.40 13.10 -3.45
N PHE A 109 -5.25 12.24 -2.89
CA PHE A 109 -6.02 12.54 -1.68
C PHE A 109 -5.12 12.61 -0.44
N PHE A 110 -4.07 11.80 -0.39
CA PHE A 110 -3.10 11.81 0.70
C PHE A 110 -2.28 13.08 0.73
N THR A 111 -1.95 13.65 -0.42
CA THR A 111 -1.32 14.98 -0.51
C THR A 111 -2.16 16.04 0.20
N TYR A 112 -3.48 16.10 -0.09
CA TYR A 112 -4.38 17.03 0.58
C TYR A 112 -4.56 16.70 2.07
N MET A 113 -4.61 15.42 2.42
CA MET A 113 -4.69 14.98 3.81
C MET A 113 -3.48 15.44 4.63
N VAL A 114 -2.28 15.28 4.08
CA VAL A 114 -1.03 15.71 4.72
C VAL A 114 -1.01 17.22 4.94
N ARG A 115 -1.35 18.01 3.91
CA ARG A 115 -1.46 19.48 4.03
C ARG A 115 -2.44 19.89 5.12
N ARG A 116 -3.61 19.25 5.15
CA ARG A 116 -4.63 19.51 6.18
C ARG A 116 -4.14 19.14 7.56
N TYR A 117 -3.44 18.01 7.69
CA TYR A 117 -2.84 17.59 8.94
C TYR A 117 -1.76 18.57 9.41
N GLU A 118 -0.85 18.99 8.53
CA GLU A 118 0.22 19.94 8.84
C GLU A 118 -0.34 21.30 9.26
N HIS A 119 -1.40 21.77 8.60
CA HIS A 119 -2.09 22.99 8.98
C HIS A 119 -2.72 22.90 10.39
N ILE A 120 -3.37 21.78 10.73
CA ILE A 120 -4.04 21.61 12.03
C ILE A 120 -3.05 21.43 13.17
N VAL A 121 -1.93 20.73 12.94
CA VAL A 121 -1.01 20.29 14.02
C VAL A 121 0.20 21.19 14.15
N TYR A 122 0.70 21.69 13.03
CA TYR A 122 1.93 22.50 12.99
C TYR A 122 1.67 23.97 12.63
N GLU A 123 0.38 24.35 12.52
CA GLU A 123 -0.06 25.73 12.19
C GLU A 123 0.59 26.29 10.91
N ARG A 124 0.98 25.42 10.01
CA ARG A 124 1.58 25.82 8.74
C ARG A 124 0.52 26.42 7.82
N PRO A 125 0.85 27.49 7.09
CA PRO A 125 -0.06 28.01 6.08
C PRO A 125 -0.33 26.89 5.05
N LEU A 126 -1.58 26.84 4.55
CA LEU A 126 -1.92 25.98 3.42
C LEU A 126 -1.16 26.54 2.21
N GLU A 127 0.00 26.00 1.93
CA GLU A 127 0.79 26.39 0.77
C GLU A 127 -0.03 26.22 -0.52
N PRO A 128 0.18 27.09 -1.54
CA PRO A 128 -0.50 26.96 -2.81
C PRO A 128 -0.24 25.54 -3.37
N PRO A 129 -1.24 24.97 -4.05
CA PRO A 129 -1.09 23.63 -4.61
C PRO A 129 0.15 23.60 -5.48
N VAL A 130 0.97 22.57 -5.28
CA VAL A 130 2.06 22.24 -6.20
C VAL A 130 1.45 22.18 -7.60
N THR A 131 2.12 22.72 -8.61
CA THR A 131 1.57 22.69 -9.95
C THR A 131 1.28 21.26 -10.37
N TRP A 132 0.15 21.02 -11.05
CA TRP A 132 -0.24 19.69 -11.51
C TRP A 132 0.89 18.93 -12.22
N ARG A 133 1.78 19.66 -12.93
CA ARG A 133 2.97 19.11 -13.57
C ARG A 133 3.97 18.55 -12.54
N GLN A 134 4.17 19.23 -11.42
CA GLN A 134 5.02 18.75 -10.33
C GLN A 134 4.40 17.53 -9.64
N ASP A 135 3.08 17.52 -9.44
CA ASP A 135 2.38 16.36 -8.87
C ASP A 135 2.53 15.12 -9.77
N ILE A 136 2.42 15.27 -11.09
CA ILE A 136 2.67 14.17 -12.03
C ILE A 136 4.12 13.70 -11.95
N LEU A 137 5.11 14.60 -11.96
CA LEU A 137 6.53 14.23 -11.87
C LEU A 137 6.85 13.53 -10.54
N ASN A 138 6.27 14.00 -9.44
CA ASN A 138 6.40 13.37 -8.13
C ASN A 138 5.78 11.98 -8.11
N THR A 139 4.57 11.84 -8.69
CA THR A 139 3.88 10.54 -8.81
C THR A 139 4.70 9.56 -9.66
N ILE A 140 5.24 10.00 -10.80
CA ILE A 140 6.13 9.17 -11.62
C ILE A 140 7.37 8.76 -10.81
N GLY A 141 7.97 9.69 -10.07
CA GLY A 141 9.10 9.42 -9.18
C GLY A 141 8.77 8.35 -8.13
N CYS A 142 7.59 8.43 -7.51
CA CYS A 142 7.10 7.41 -6.57
C CYS A 142 6.89 6.06 -7.24
N VAL A 143 6.27 6.03 -8.43
CA VAL A 143 6.04 4.78 -9.18
C VAL A 143 7.37 4.11 -9.54
N VAL A 144 8.35 4.85 -10.05
CA VAL A 144 9.69 4.33 -10.37
C VAL A 144 10.38 3.82 -9.11
N TYR A 145 10.29 4.56 -8.01
CA TYR A 145 10.87 4.16 -6.74
C TYR A 145 10.22 2.88 -6.19
N SER A 146 8.89 2.80 -6.26
CA SER A 146 8.11 1.63 -5.83
C SER A 146 8.38 0.41 -6.72
N ALA A 147 8.47 0.60 -8.04
CA ALA A 147 8.85 -0.46 -8.97
C ALA A 147 10.22 -1.07 -8.61
N GLY A 148 11.20 -0.23 -8.28
CA GLY A 148 12.49 -0.70 -7.77
C GLY A 148 12.38 -1.49 -6.47
N THR A 149 11.39 -1.19 -5.62
CA THR A 149 11.11 -1.96 -4.39
C THR A 149 10.52 -3.33 -4.73
N VAL A 150 9.60 -3.39 -5.70
CA VAL A 150 9.03 -4.67 -6.18
C VAL A 150 10.12 -5.56 -6.77
N ILE A 151 11.00 -5.03 -7.61
CA ILE A 151 12.10 -5.77 -8.21
C ILE A 151 13.01 -6.38 -7.13
N LEU A 152 13.34 -5.62 -6.08
CA LEU A 152 14.13 -6.12 -4.96
C LEU A 152 13.43 -7.23 -4.18
N ASN A 153 12.10 -7.25 -4.17
CA ASN A 153 11.32 -8.28 -3.50
C ASN A 153 11.22 -9.60 -4.29
N ILE A 154 11.44 -9.60 -5.62
CA ILE A 154 11.29 -10.81 -6.45
C ILE A 154 12.15 -11.98 -5.95
N PRO A 155 13.47 -11.83 -5.70
CA PRO A 155 14.31 -12.92 -5.19
C PRO A 155 13.83 -13.41 -3.81
N ILE A 156 13.33 -12.51 -2.98
CA ILE A 156 12.85 -12.82 -1.64
C ILE A 156 11.53 -13.60 -1.70
N LEU A 157 10.63 -13.24 -2.62
CA LEU A 157 9.41 -14.00 -2.88
C LEU A 157 9.72 -15.43 -3.34
N LEU A 158 10.72 -15.62 -4.21
CA LEU A 158 11.17 -16.94 -4.62
C LEU A 158 11.70 -17.74 -3.42
N LEU A 159 12.49 -17.13 -2.54
CA LEU A 159 12.92 -17.74 -1.30
C LEU A 159 11.74 -18.11 -0.38
N GLY A 160 10.65 -17.36 -0.46
CA GLY A 160 9.42 -17.56 0.32
C GLY A 160 8.72 -18.89 0.02
N PHE A 161 8.90 -19.49 -1.16
CA PHE A 161 8.39 -20.83 -1.46
C PHE A 161 9.03 -21.91 -0.60
N VAL A 162 10.30 -21.73 -0.20
CA VAL A 162 11.05 -22.72 0.59
C VAL A 162 11.02 -22.37 2.08
N PHE A 163 11.18 -21.09 2.41
CA PHE A 163 11.29 -20.57 3.77
C PHE A 163 10.39 -19.33 3.98
N PRO A 164 9.05 -19.50 4.04
CA PRO A 164 8.12 -18.37 4.04
C PRO A 164 8.36 -17.38 5.17
N PHE A 165 8.52 -17.84 6.41
CA PHE A 165 8.73 -16.96 7.55
C PHE A 165 10.03 -16.15 7.42
N PHE A 166 11.14 -16.81 7.07
CA PHE A 166 12.43 -16.15 6.91
C PHE A 166 12.43 -15.14 5.77
N ALA A 167 11.78 -15.47 4.66
CA ALA A 167 11.65 -14.57 3.52
C ALA A 167 10.91 -13.27 3.88
N HIS A 168 9.85 -13.35 4.68
CA HIS A 168 9.11 -12.17 5.12
C HIS A 168 9.92 -11.28 6.08
N VAL A 169 10.66 -11.86 7.01
CA VAL A 169 11.54 -11.11 7.90
C VAL A 169 12.66 -10.44 7.10
N LEU A 170 13.26 -11.17 6.15
CA LEU A 170 14.29 -10.63 5.26
C LEU A 170 13.74 -9.52 4.36
N ALA A 171 12.54 -9.69 3.81
CA ALA A 171 11.86 -8.65 3.04
C ALA A 171 11.64 -7.40 3.88
N ALA A 172 11.09 -7.55 5.08
CA ALA A 172 10.88 -6.42 6.00
C ALA A 172 12.17 -5.66 6.27
N TRP A 173 13.26 -6.38 6.48
CA TRP A 173 14.58 -5.77 6.71
C TRP A 173 15.13 -5.06 5.47
N LEU A 174 15.16 -5.71 4.32
CA LEU A 174 15.76 -5.16 3.09
C LEU A 174 14.97 -4.00 2.50
N VAL A 175 13.65 -4.06 2.56
CA VAL A 175 12.80 -3.03 1.97
C VAL A 175 12.24 -2.01 2.97
N GLY A 176 12.42 -2.24 4.26
CA GLY A 176 11.90 -1.35 5.31
C GLY A 176 12.30 0.12 5.12
N TYR A 177 13.58 0.40 4.84
CA TYR A 177 14.04 1.75 4.53
C TYR A 177 13.29 2.38 3.35
N ARG A 178 13.04 1.60 2.29
CA ARG A 178 12.35 2.09 1.09
C ARG A 178 10.89 2.42 1.38
N TYR A 179 10.20 1.58 2.17
CA TYR A 179 8.86 1.89 2.65
C TYR A 179 8.85 3.14 3.52
N GLY A 180 9.84 3.30 4.39
CA GLY A 180 10.01 4.51 5.20
C GLY A 180 10.06 5.78 4.34
N ILE A 181 10.90 5.79 3.30
CA ILE A 181 10.99 6.90 2.34
C ILE A 181 9.67 7.12 1.60
N SER A 182 9.03 6.04 1.12
CA SER A 182 7.80 6.13 0.34
C SER A 182 6.68 6.82 1.13
N TYR A 183 6.46 6.45 2.38
CA TYR A 183 5.41 7.06 3.22
C TYR A 183 5.78 8.46 3.76
N CYS A 184 7.07 8.83 3.77
CA CYS A 184 7.50 10.19 4.05
C CYS A 184 7.41 11.12 2.82
N ALA A 185 7.30 10.55 1.61
CA ALA A 185 7.39 11.28 0.35
C ALA A 185 6.29 12.34 0.21
N GLU A 186 5.05 12.06 0.62
CA GLU A 186 3.93 13.01 0.51
C GLU A 186 4.21 14.33 1.28
N SER A 187 4.73 14.22 2.52
CA SER A 187 5.13 15.40 3.28
C SER A 187 6.35 16.10 2.67
N GLY A 188 7.28 15.33 2.10
CA GLY A 188 8.44 15.87 1.38
C GLY A 188 8.02 16.64 0.13
N PHE A 189 7.14 16.08 -0.68
CA PHE A 189 6.64 16.72 -1.91
C PHE A 189 5.90 18.03 -1.61
N ASN A 190 5.11 18.08 -0.55
CA ASN A 190 4.47 19.31 -0.10
C ASN A 190 5.47 20.40 0.27
N LYS A 191 6.71 20.03 0.58
CA LYS A 191 7.83 20.95 0.86
C LYS A 191 8.73 21.19 -0.36
N GLY A 192 8.33 20.70 -1.54
CA GLY A 192 9.09 20.81 -2.78
C GLY A 192 10.33 19.89 -2.85
N TRP A 193 10.39 18.82 -2.01
CA TRP A 193 11.53 17.90 -2.04
C TRP A 193 11.28 16.76 -3.02
N SER A 194 12.32 16.39 -3.75
CA SER A 194 12.35 15.13 -4.49
C SER A 194 12.65 13.95 -3.57
N ILE A 195 12.39 12.71 -4.03
CA ILE A 195 12.79 11.49 -3.30
C ILE A 195 14.29 11.48 -3.00
N ALA A 196 15.13 11.91 -3.94
CA ALA A 196 16.58 11.97 -3.75
C ALA A 196 16.96 12.96 -2.63
N LEU A 197 16.33 14.14 -2.59
CA LEU A 197 16.56 15.12 -1.53
C LEU A 197 16.05 14.61 -0.18
N LEU A 198 14.91 13.91 -0.17
CA LEU A 198 14.38 13.27 1.04
C LEU A 198 15.37 12.24 1.59
N GLN A 199 15.90 11.36 0.74
CA GLN A 199 16.93 10.37 1.12
C GLN A 199 18.20 11.04 1.68
N GLN A 200 18.65 12.14 1.06
CA GLN A 200 19.79 12.89 1.53
C GLN A 200 19.56 13.51 2.91
N ARG A 201 18.39 14.10 3.14
CA ARG A 201 18.04 14.70 4.44
C ARG A 201 17.95 13.66 5.55
N PHE A 202 17.49 12.47 5.23
CA PHE A 202 17.40 11.36 6.18
C PHE A 202 18.65 10.48 6.23
N ALA A 203 19.77 10.90 5.60
CA ALA A 203 21.00 10.11 5.64
C ALA A 203 21.53 9.87 7.06
N GLY A 204 21.34 10.83 7.98
CA GLY A 204 21.69 10.70 9.40
C GLY A 204 20.67 9.92 10.23
N HIS A 205 19.43 9.75 9.75
CA HIS A 205 18.30 9.14 10.48
C HIS A 205 17.81 7.82 9.84
N ARG A 206 18.71 7.11 9.13
CA ARG A 206 18.36 5.88 8.39
C ARG A 206 17.74 4.81 9.30
N THR A 207 18.20 4.70 10.54
CA THR A 207 17.72 3.70 11.50
C THR A 207 16.26 3.99 11.90
N VAL A 208 15.90 5.26 12.07
CA VAL A 208 14.52 5.67 12.38
C VAL A 208 13.60 5.33 11.19
N LEU A 209 14.01 5.70 9.97
CA LEU A 209 13.27 5.35 8.76
C LEU A 209 13.13 3.85 8.56
N HIS A 210 14.18 3.10 8.88
CA HIS A 210 14.15 1.64 8.77
C HIS A 210 13.14 1.04 9.75
N GLY A 211 13.16 1.46 11.01
CA GLY A 211 12.19 1.02 12.02
C GLY A 211 10.75 1.37 11.65
N PHE A 212 10.53 2.60 11.14
CA PHE A 212 9.23 3.04 10.65
C PHE A 212 8.75 2.18 9.48
N GLY A 213 9.54 2.07 8.41
CA GLY A 213 9.13 1.37 7.21
C GLY A 213 9.05 -0.15 7.36
N MET A 214 9.89 -0.77 8.22
CA MET A 214 9.78 -2.18 8.54
C MET A 214 8.45 -2.48 9.25
N MET A 215 8.05 -1.65 10.20
CA MET A 215 6.76 -1.81 10.88
C MET A 215 5.58 -1.59 9.93
N VAL A 216 5.67 -0.58 9.05
CA VAL A 216 4.68 -0.37 7.98
C VAL A 216 4.57 -1.60 7.10
N PHE A 217 5.70 -2.14 6.61
CA PHE A 217 5.73 -3.34 5.78
C PHE A 217 5.04 -4.52 6.46
N LEU A 218 5.35 -4.79 7.73
CA LEU A 218 4.73 -5.89 8.48
C LEU A 218 3.22 -5.72 8.63
N LEU A 219 2.75 -4.50 8.87
CA LEU A 219 1.31 -4.21 8.99
C LEU A 219 0.59 -4.28 7.64
N LEU A 220 1.27 -3.94 6.53
CA LEU A 220 0.72 -4.09 5.17
C LEU A 220 0.50 -5.54 4.77
N MET A 221 1.20 -6.49 5.41
CA MET A 221 0.99 -7.92 5.16
C MET A 221 -0.35 -8.44 5.71
N ILE A 222 -1.02 -7.69 6.57
CA ILE A 222 -2.34 -8.07 7.10
C ILE A 222 -3.41 -7.59 6.10
N PRO A 223 -3.99 -8.49 5.27
CA PRO A 223 -4.94 -8.09 4.25
C PRO A 223 -6.16 -7.40 4.88
N TYR A 224 -6.77 -6.48 4.14
CA TYR A 224 -7.90 -5.63 4.53
C TYR A 224 -7.63 -4.63 5.67
N ILE A 225 -6.89 -4.98 6.72
CA ILE A 225 -6.51 -4.07 7.80
C ILE A 225 -5.54 -3.01 7.24
N SER A 226 -4.65 -3.40 6.34
CA SER A 226 -3.70 -2.51 5.68
C SER A 226 -4.38 -1.27 5.08
N ILE A 227 -5.50 -1.44 4.39
CA ILE A 227 -6.24 -0.34 3.75
C ILE A 227 -6.69 0.72 4.78
N LEU A 228 -7.11 0.27 5.97
CA LEU A 228 -7.52 1.17 7.06
C LEU A 228 -6.33 1.87 7.71
N LEU A 229 -5.14 1.27 7.63
CA LEU A 229 -3.92 1.78 8.26
C LEU A 229 -3.10 2.68 7.33
N ILE A 230 -3.20 2.54 6.00
CA ILE A 230 -2.42 3.32 5.02
C ILE A 230 -2.50 4.84 5.28
N PRO A 231 -3.68 5.46 5.50
CA PRO A 231 -3.74 6.88 5.82
C PRO A 231 -2.99 7.24 7.12
N GLY A 232 -3.02 6.33 8.10
CA GLY A 232 -2.25 6.45 9.34
C GLY A 232 -0.75 6.39 9.09
N PHE A 233 -0.27 5.55 8.17
CA PHE A 233 1.14 5.48 7.78
C PHE A 233 1.62 6.77 7.12
N VAL A 234 0.80 7.33 6.23
CA VAL A 234 1.09 8.63 5.59
C VAL A 234 1.21 9.74 6.63
N ILE A 235 0.30 9.78 7.61
CA ILE A 235 0.37 10.75 8.73
C ILE A 235 1.60 10.46 9.62
N GLY A 236 1.95 9.19 9.86
CA GLY A 236 3.16 8.79 10.59
C GLY A 236 4.43 9.29 9.91
N GLY A 237 4.54 9.12 8.60
CA GLY A 237 5.62 9.67 7.78
C GLY A 237 5.67 11.20 7.84
N THR A 238 4.50 11.86 7.83
CA THR A 238 4.39 13.32 7.98
C THR A 238 4.93 13.78 9.33
N ILE A 239 4.56 13.12 10.43
CA ILE A 239 5.06 13.42 11.77
C ILE A 239 6.58 13.25 11.81
N LEU A 240 7.08 12.12 11.29
CA LEU A 240 8.50 11.82 11.24
C LEU A 240 9.27 12.91 10.48
N VAL A 241 8.82 13.31 9.29
CA VAL A 241 9.44 14.38 8.50
C VAL A 241 9.47 15.71 9.26
N ASN A 242 8.42 16.03 10.02
CA ASN A 242 8.34 17.31 10.73
C ASN A 242 9.10 17.32 12.07
N GLU A 243 9.17 16.18 12.77
CA GLU A 243 9.89 16.09 14.06
C GLU A 243 11.40 15.96 13.87
N GLU A 244 11.87 15.12 12.92
CA GLU A 244 13.30 14.91 12.69
C GLU A 244 13.99 16.10 12.01
N GLN A 245 13.25 17.05 11.46
CA GLN A 245 13.82 18.31 10.92
C GLN A 245 14.06 19.39 11.97
N ARG A 246 13.51 19.22 13.17
CA ARG A 246 13.68 20.18 14.26
C ARG A 246 14.98 19.96 15.03
N HIS A 247 15.66 18.85 14.76
CA HIS A 247 16.94 18.46 15.33
C HIS A 247 18.05 18.47 14.29
#